data_d02bcc64b56d09eafbbda44adba7821a
#
_entry.id   d02bcc64b56d09eafbbda44adba7821a
#
_cell.length_a   1.000
_cell.length_b   1.000
_cell.length_c   1.000
_cell.angle_alpha   90.00
_cell.angle_beta   90.00
_cell.angle_gamma   90.00
#
_symmetry.space_group_name_H-M   'P 1'
#
loop_
_entity.id
_entity.type
_entity.pdbx_description
1 polymer ?
#
loop_
_entity_poly.entity_id
_entity_poly.type
_entity_poly.pdbx_seq_one_letter_code
_entity_poly.pdbx_strand_id
1 'polypeptide(L)'
;MTATVLFYIFALMSAASAVGVVVSRNIVRTAVFLLFTLLGVGGLYFLLSAEFLAAVQLVVYAGGTLILIIFGVMLTSKSPFSRFEPKPVEVVIAMSLGAVLLFALVLGIVRTKFHAQPYLPDRYPVDLLGQTLLGDYLIPFELASVLLLAVMIGAAYLAKGRRRPEDRQVEAELSREARRWT
;
A
#
# COMPACT_ATOMS: atom_id res chain seq x y z
N MET A 1 10.81 25.44 16.74
CA MET A 1 12.03 24.63 16.59
C MET A 1 11.76 23.13 16.57
N THR A 2 10.97 22.58 17.49
CA THR A 2 10.64 21.13 17.54
C THR A 2 9.97 20.61 16.28
N ALA A 3 8.97 21.30 15.71
CA ALA A 3 8.29 20.88 14.48
C ALA A 3 9.24 20.81 13.27
N THR A 4 10.17 21.75 13.15
CA THR A 4 11.15 21.75 12.05
C THR A 4 12.13 20.59 12.18
N VAL A 5 12.57 20.26 13.37
CA VAL A 5 13.43 19.10 13.63
C VAL A 5 12.72 17.80 13.30
N LEU A 6 11.47 17.64 13.78
CA LEU A 6 10.65 16.48 13.46
C LEU A 6 10.38 16.33 11.96
N PHE A 7 10.16 17.45 11.27
CA PHE A 7 10.01 17.43 9.81
C PHE A 7 11.24 16.83 9.12
N TYR A 8 12.43 17.30 9.45
CA TYR A 8 13.66 16.76 8.84
C TYR A 8 13.89 15.30 9.20
N ILE A 9 13.55 14.88 10.43
CA ILE A 9 13.66 13.46 10.84
C ILE A 9 12.74 12.59 9.98
N PHE A 10 11.46 12.91 9.88
CA PHE A 10 10.51 12.12 9.10
C PHE A 10 10.78 12.20 7.59
N ALA A 11 11.14 13.36 7.07
CA ALA A 11 11.50 13.54 5.68
C ALA A 11 12.75 12.72 5.31
N LEU A 12 13.81 12.80 6.12
CA LEU A 12 15.04 12.04 5.90
C LEU A 12 14.81 10.53 6.04
N MET A 13 14.06 10.13 7.06
CA MET A 13 13.68 8.72 7.25
C MET A 13 12.92 8.18 6.05
N SER A 14 11.91 8.91 5.56
CA SER A 14 11.12 8.52 4.39
C SER A 14 11.99 8.46 3.12
N ALA A 15 12.79 9.50 2.86
CA ALA A 15 13.63 9.57 1.67
C ALA A 15 14.73 8.50 1.66
N ALA A 16 15.45 8.34 2.78
CA ALA A 16 16.51 7.33 2.88
C ALA A 16 15.95 5.90 2.76
N SER A 17 14.80 5.64 3.37
CA SER A 17 14.14 4.34 3.27
C SER A 17 13.60 4.09 1.86
N ALA A 18 13.06 5.09 1.17
CA ALA A 18 12.62 4.97 -0.22
C ALA A 18 13.78 4.60 -1.17
N VAL A 19 14.97 5.20 -0.97
CA VAL A 19 16.18 4.79 -1.68
C VAL A 19 16.55 3.34 -1.33
N GLY A 20 16.43 2.95 -0.05
CA GLY A 20 16.66 1.58 0.41
C GLY A 20 15.75 0.56 -0.29
N VAL A 21 14.48 0.91 -0.54
CA VAL A 21 13.53 0.07 -1.32
C VAL A 21 14.07 -0.23 -2.70
N VAL A 22 14.59 0.77 -3.41
CA VAL A 22 15.08 0.62 -4.78
C VAL A 22 16.40 -0.15 -4.86
N VAL A 23 17.30 0.09 -3.91
CA VAL A 23 18.65 -0.51 -3.91
C VAL A 23 18.64 -1.94 -3.38
N SER A 24 17.67 -2.30 -2.54
CA SER A 24 17.62 -3.61 -1.89
C SER A 24 17.28 -4.71 -2.89
N ARG A 25 18.09 -5.77 -2.89
CA ARG A 25 17.85 -7.00 -3.68
C ARG A 25 17.12 -8.09 -2.91
N ASN A 26 16.92 -7.89 -1.60
CA ASN A 26 16.24 -8.85 -0.75
C ASN A 26 14.82 -8.35 -0.46
N ILE A 27 13.83 -9.15 -0.85
CA ILE A 27 12.41 -8.81 -0.73
C ILE A 27 12.01 -8.43 0.70
N VAL A 28 12.51 -9.17 1.71
CA VAL A 28 12.21 -8.88 3.11
C VAL A 28 12.81 -7.53 3.54
N ARG A 29 14.04 -7.24 3.13
CA ARG A 29 14.66 -5.92 3.40
C ARG A 29 13.93 -4.79 2.69
N THR A 30 13.54 -5.01 1.43
CA THR A 30 12.72 -4.06 0.66
C THR A 30 11.41 -3.75 1.39
N ALA A 31 10.74 -4.76 1.91
CA ALA A 31 9.50 -4.60 2.66
C ALA A 31 9.71 -3.81 3.97
N VAL A 32 10.80 -4.04 4.68
CA VAL A 32 11.16 -3.27 5.89
C VAL A 32 11.46 -1.81 5.54
N PHE A 33 12.21 -1.55 4.46
CA PHE A 33 12.43 -0.18 3.99
C PHE A 33 11.14 0.50 3.57
N LEU A 34 10.23 -0.23 2.90
CA LEU A 34 8.92 0.30 2.53
C LEU A 34 8.09 0.66 3.78
N LEU A 35 8.15 -0.18 4.83
CA LEU A 35 7.51 0.12 6.12
C LEU A 35 8.00 1.47 6.69
N PHE A 36 9.32 1.66 6.77
CA PHE A 36 9.88 2.92 7.27
C PHE A 36 9.55 4.12 6.39
N THR A 37 9.47 3.93 5.06
CA THR A 37 9.00 4.99 4.15
C THR A 37 7.57 5.40 4.48
N LEU A 38 6.66 4.43 4.63
CA LEU A 38 5.25 4.70 4.94
C LEU A 38 5.06 5.30 6.34
N LEU A 39 5.83 4.86 7.34
CA LEU A 39 5.84 5.45 8.68
C LEU A 39 6.34 6.91 8.65
N GLY A 40 7.38 7.19 7.86
CA GLY A 40 7.89 8.55 7.69
C GLY A 40 6.84 9.48 7.07
N VAL A 41 6.15 9.02 6.03
CA VAL A 41 5.03 9.76 5.42
C VAL A 41 3.90 9.98 6.41
N GLY A 42 3.54 8.97 7.23
CA GLY A 42 2.56 9.11 8.30
C GLY A 42 2.95 10.19 9.32
N GLY A 43 4.23 10.24 9.70
CA GLY A 43 4.78 11.29 10.57
C GLY A 43 4.68 12.70 9.94
N LEU A 44 4.90 12.82 8.62
CA LEU A 44 4.72 14.09 7.92
C LEU A 44 3.26 14.53 7.89
N TYR A 45 2.30 13.60 7.76
CA TYR A 45 0.87 13.92 7.87
C TYR A 45 0.49 14.46 9.26
N PHE A 46 1.06 13.90 10.34
CA PHE A 46 0.87 14.46 11.69
C PHE A 46 1.37 15.90 11.79
N LEU A 47 2.53 16.20 11.20
CA LEU A 47 3.07 17.56 11.20
C LEU A 47 2.24 18.56 10.37
N LEU A 48 1.48 18.07 9.41
CA LEU A 48 0.54 18.86 8.63
C LEU A 48 -0.83 19.01 9.31
N SER A 49 -1.00 18.52 10.55
CA SER A 49 -2.28 18.47 11.27
C SER A 49 -3.36 17.67 10.52
N ALA A 50 -2.95 16.74 9.65
CA ALA A 50 -3.83 15.83 8.95
C ALA A 50 -3.93 14.50 9.71
N GLU A 51 -4.45 14.55 10.95
CA GLU A 51 -4.44 13.41 11.89
C GLU A 51 -5.15 12.19 11.34
N PHE A 52 -6.30 12.39 10.66
CA PHE A 52 -7.04 11.30 10.04
C PHE A 52 -6.23 10.64 8.91
N LEU A 53 -5.57 11.42 8.04
CA LEU A 53 -4.72 10.88 6.99
C LEU A 53 -3.52 10.14 7.58
N ALA A 54 -2.93 10.67 8.65
CA ALA A 54 -1.85 10.00 9.35
C ALA A 54 -2.29 8.64 9.91
N ALA A 55 -3.47 8.58 10.55
CA ALA A 55 -4.03 7.34 11.05
C ALA A 55 -4.31 6.32 9.93
N VAL A 56 -4.91 6.75 8.82
CA VAL A 56 -5.15 5.90 7.64
C VAL A 56 -3.83 5.41 7.06
N GLN A 57 -2.82 6.27 6.93
CA GLN A 57 -1.49 5.89 6.45
C GLN A 57 -0.87 4.77 7.30
N LEU A 58 -0.96 4.87 8.61
CA LEU A 58 -0.38 3.89 9.52
C LEU A 58 -1.19 2.59 9.56
N VAL A 59 -2.51 2.67 9.67
CA VAL A 59 -3.37 1.49 9.84
C VAL A 59 -3.56 0.74 8.53
N VAL A 60 -3.89 1.45 7.45
CA VAL A 60 -4.23 0.83 6.17
C VAL A 60 -2.99 0.53 5.33
N TYR A 61 -2.10 1.52 5.15
CA TYR A 61 -0.94 1.35 4.27
C TYR A 61 0.20 0.59 4.94
N ALA A 62 0.65 1.03 6.12
CA ALA A 62 1.74 0.36 6.82
C ALA A 62 1.27 -0.93 7.52
N GLY A 63 0.07 -0.95 8.11
CA GLY A 63 -0.51 -2.10 8.77
C GLY A 63 -1.10 -3.12 7.79
N GLY A 64 -2.19 -2.79 7.10
CA GLY A 64 -2.94 -3.75 6.29
C GLY A 64 -2.25 -4.10 4.98
N THR A 65 -2.04 -3.11 4.11
CA THR A 65 -1.58 -3.34 2.74
C THR A 65 -0.16 -3.88 2.68
N LEU A 66 0.77 -3.31 3.46
CA LEU A 66 2.16 -3.75 3.45
C LEU A 66 2.31 -5.18 4.00
N ILE A 67 1.62 -5.50 5.10
CA ILE A 67 1.66 -6.85 5.68
C ILE A 67 1.11 -7.88 4.67
N LEU A 68 0.03 -7.53 3.97
CA LEU A 68 -0.54 -8.39 2.93
C LEU A 68 0.44 -8.62 1.77
N ILE A 69 1.14 -7.57 1.32
CA ILE A 69 2.16 -7.67 0.27
C ILE A 69 3.32 -8.55 0.74
N ILE A 70 3.85 -8.35 1.94
CA ILE A 70 4.95 -9.16 2.50
C ILE A 70 4.54 -10.63 2.56
N PHE A 71 3.35 -10.90 3.09
CA PHE A 71 2.85 -12.26 3.21
C PHE A 71 2.64 -12.92 1.83
N GLY A 72 2.03 -12.19 0.89
CA GLY A 72 1.83 -12.65 -0.48
C GLY A 72 3.14 -12.99 -1.18
N VAL A 73 4.14 -12.14 -1.05
CA VAL A 73 5.47 -12.36 -1.64
C VAL A 73 6.21 -13.53 -0.95
N MET A 74 6.10 -13.68 0.37
CA MET A 74 6.69 -14.82 1.07
C MET A 74 6.09 -16.15 0.63
N LEU A 75 4.79 -16.20 0.37
CA LEU A 75 4.12 -17.42 -0.12
C LEU A 75 4.48 -17.75 -1.57
N THR A 76 4.74 -16.76 -2.40
CA THR A 76 5.07 -16.92 -3.83
C THR A 76 6.55 -17.14 -4.10
N SER A 77 7.42 -16.97 -3.12
CA SER A 77 8.89 -16.96 -3.21
C SER A 77 9.55 -18.31 -3.51
N LYS A 78 8.86 -19.28 -4.07
CA LYS A 78 9.46 -20.57 -4.51
C LYS A 78 10.04 -20.57 -5.92
N SER A 79 9.98 -19.48 -6.66
CA SER A 79 10.63 -19.39 -7.96
C SER A 79 11.99 -18.72 -7.83
N PRO A 80 13.09 -19.37 -8.27
CA PRO A 80 14.33 -18.66 -8.42
C PRO A 80 14.07 -17.52 -9.40
N PHE A 81 14.31 -16.29 -8.95
CA PHE A 81 14.27 -15.12 -9.82
C PHE A 81 14.94 -15.47 -11.14
N SER A 82 14.17 -15.53 -12.21
CA SER A 82 14.77 -15.37 -13.51
C SER A 82 15.51 -14.05 -13.43
N ARG A 83 16.84 -14.10 -13.55
CA ARG A 83 17.66 -12.89 -13.56
C ARG A 83 17.13 -12.04 -14.70
N PHE A 84 16.34 -11.04 -14.34
CA PHE A 84 15.98 -9.99 -15.27
C PHE A 84 17.29 -9.24 -15.53
N GLU A 85 17.95 -9.58 -16.61
CA GLU A 85 19.08 -8.82 -17.14
C GLU A 85 18.49 -7.81 -18.14
N PRO A 86 18.19 -6.58 -17.68
CA PRO A 86 17.60 -5.58 -18.55
C PRO A 86 18.64 -5.24 -19.63
N LYS A 87 18.19 -5.17 -20.89
CA LYS A 87 19.03 -4.71 -21.97
C LYS A 87 19.49 -3.28 -21.70
N PRO A 88 20.74 -2.93 -22.02
CA PRO A 88 21.25 -1.57 -21.74
C PRO A 88 20.39 -0.47 -22.33
N VAL A 89 19.73 -0.72 -23.46
CA VAL A 89 18.78 0.23 -24.07
C VAL A 89 17.55 0.46 -23.20
N GLU A 90 17.00 -0.58 -22.56
CA GLU A 90 15.84 -0.46 -21.67
C GLU A 90 16.19 0.36 -20.44
N VAL A 91 17.39 0.18 -19.90
CA VAL A 91 17.90 0.97 -18.75
C VAL A 91 18.03 2.44 -19.13
N VAL A 92 18.60 2.74 -20.30
CA VAL A 92 18.77 4.13 -20.78
C VAL A 92 17.40 4.79 -20.99
N ILE A 93 16.44 4.11 -21.60
CA ILE A 93 15.08 4.63 -21.80
C ILE A 93 14.40 4.89 -20.45
N ALA A 94 14.47 3.93 -19.52
CA ALA A 94 13.87 4.07 -18.19
C ALA A 94 14.49 5.23 -17.40
N MET A 95 15.81 5.37 -17.43
CA MET A 95 16.54 6.48 -16.78
C MET A 95 16.18 7.83 -17.39
N SER A 96 16.08 7.92 -18.71
CA SER A 96 15.70 9.16 -19.40
C SER A 96 14.27 9.57 -19.06
N LEU A 97 13.33 8.61 -19.08
CA LEU A 97 11.93 8.87 -18.74
C LEU A 97 11.79 9.30 -17.27
N GLY A 98 12.48 8.60 -16.36
CA GLY A 98 12.53 8.94 -14.94
C GLY A 98 13.11 10.33 -14.68
N ALA A 99 14.20 10.70 -15.39
CA ALA A 99 14.81 12.03 -15.28
C ALA A 99 13.87 13.13 -15.79
N VAL A 100 13.17 12.91 -16.90
CA VAL A 100 12.18 13.86 -17.43
C VAL A 100 11.02 14.07 -16.45
N LEU A 101 10.48 12.96 -15.90
CA LEU A 101 9.42 13.03 -14.90
C LEU A 101 9.87 13.77 -13.62
N LEU A 102 11.05 13.45 -13.12
CA LEU A 102 11.62 14.11 -11.94
C LEU A 102 11.80 15.60 -12.20
N PHE A 103 12.37 15.98 -13.37
CA PHE A 103 12.56 17.36 -13.75
C PHE A 103 11.23 18.12 -13.85
N ALA A 104 10.21 17.50 -14.47
CA ALA A 104 8.87 18.09 -14.59
C ALA A 104 8.22 18.32 -13.21
N LEU A 105 8.35 17.35 -12.29
CA LEU A 105 7.84 17.48 -10.91
C LEU A 105 8.55 18.60 -10.15
N VAL A 106 9.88 18.62 -10.18
CA VAL A 106 10.67 19.65 -9.50
C VAL A 106 10.33 21.04 -10.08
N LEU A 107 10.24 21.16 -11.41
CA LEU A 107 9.88 22.40 -12.06
C LEU A 107 8.46 22.86 -11.67
N GLY A 108 7.51 21.92 -11.59
CA GLY A 108 6.15 22.18 -11.13
C GLY A 108 6.13 22.74 -9.71
N ILE A 109 6.84 22.08 -8.78
CA ILE A 109 6.93 22.51 -7.37
C ILE A 109 7.57 23.89 -7.26
N VAL A 110 8.70 24.12 -7.94
CA VAL A 110 9.43 25.40 -7.86
C VAL A 110 8.64 26.56 -8.48
N ARG A 111 7.88 26.30 -9.54
CA ARG A 111 7.06 27.31 -10.20
C ARG A 111 5.72 27.58 -9.54
N THR A 112 5.23 26.67 -8.71
CA THR A 112 3.96 26.82 -8.00
C THR A 112 4.12 27.85 -6.88
N LYS A 113 3.30 28.90 -6.92
CA LYS A 113 3.21 29.87 -5.82
C LYS A 113 2.31 29.27 -4.74
N PHE A 114 2.92 28.72 -3.70
CA PHE A 114 2.19 28.27 -2.53
C PHE A 114 1.71 29.48 -1.73
N HIS A 115 0.40 29.73 -1.69
CA HIS A 115 -0.18 30.71 -0.79
C HIS A 115 -0.30 30.05 0.59
N ALA A 116 0.63 30.38 1.47
CA ALA A 116 0.54 29.97 2.87
C ALA A 116 -0.70 30.64 3.50
N GLN A 117 -1.75 29.86 3.72
CA GLN A 117 -2.85 30.34 4.56
C GLN A 117 -2.45 30.21 6.02
N PRO A 118 -2.94 31.12 6.89
CA PRO A 118 -2.69 31.02 8.33
C PRO A 118 -3.07 29.63 8.83
N TYR A 119 -2.19 29.02 9.62
CA TYR A 119 -2.47 27.76 10.30
C TYR A 119 -3.65 27.94 11.26
N LEU A 120 -4.75 27.28 10.99
CA LEU A 120 -5.91 27.20 11.87
C LEU A 120 -5.93 25.80 12.47
N PRO A 121 -5.65 25.65 13.76
CA PRO A 121 -5.49 24.35 14.42
C PRO A 121 -6.71 23.42 14.28
N ASP A 122 -7.92 23.98 14.19
CA ASP A 122 -9.18 23.22 14.16
C ASP A 122 -9.77 23.08 12.74
N ARG A 123 -8.95 23.20 11.70
CA ARG A 123 -9.45 23.33 10.33
C ARG A 123 -10.05 22.03 9.75
N TYR A 124 -9.66 20.87 10.30
CA TYR A 124 -10.11 19.57 9.81
C TYR A 124 -10.45 18.61 10.95
N PRO A 125 -11.44 18.95 11.79
CA PRO A 125 -11.86 18.04 12.85
C PRO A 125 -12.48 16.77 12.24
N VAL A 126 -12.30 15.64 12.88
CA VAL A 126 -12.76 14.32 12.39
C VAL A 126 -14.28 14.26 12.26
N ASP A 127 -14.99 14.97 13.11
CA ASP A 127 -16.45 15.10 13.05
C ASP A 127 -16.94 15.82 11.77
N LEU A 128 -16.25 16.87 11.34
CA LEU A 128 -16.52 17.54 10.06
C LEU A 128 -16.30 16.58 8.88
N LEU A 129 -15.23 15.78 8.93
CA LEU A 129 -14.99 14.77 7.91
C LEU A 129 -16.13 13.74 7.85
N GLY A 130 -16.60 13.25 9.02
CA GLY A 130 -17.73 12.35 9.11
C GLY A 130 -19.02 12.95 8.53
N GLN A 131 -19.33 14.19 8.88
CA GLN A 131 -20.49 14.92 8.35
C GLN A 131 -20.41 15.10 6.83
N THR A 132 -19.23 15.44 6.32
CA THR A 132 -19.02 15.65 4.87
C THR A 132 -19.13 14.32 4.09
N LEU A 133 -18.60 13.22 4.62
CA LEU A 133 -18.70 11.89 4.01
C LEU A 133 -20.14 11.38 3.97
N LEU A 134 -20.92 11.65 5.03
CA LEU A 134 -22.34 11.23 5.12
C LEU A 134 -23.31 12.26 4.51
N GLY A 135 -22.84 13.43 4.11
CA GLY A 135 -23.59 14.48 3.44
C GLY A 135 -23.23 14.58 1.96
N ASP A 136 -22.41 15.55 1.61
CA ASP A 136 -22.10 15.90 0.21
C ASP A 136 -21.38 14.78 -0.55
N TYR A 137 -20.61 13.94 0.16
CA TYR A 137 -19.85 12.81 -0.40
C TYR A 137 -20.46 11.44 -0.11
N LEU A 138 -21.77 11.40 0.21
CA LEU A 138 -22.47 10.14 0.51
C LEU A 138 -22.39 9.15 -0.66
N ILE A 139 -22.64 9.60 -1.89
CA ILE A 139 -22.64 8.74 -3.07
C ILE A 139 -21.25 8.13 -3.33
N PRO A 140 -20.14 8.90 -3.38
CA PRO A 140 -18.80 8.33 -3.47
C PRO A 140 -18.45 7.37 -2.32
N PHE A 141 -18.90 7.66 -1.10
CA PHE A 141 -18.69 6.79 0.06
C PHE A 141 -19.42 5.45 -0.10
N GLU A 142 -20.66 5.47 -0.53
CA GLU A 142 -21.45 4.25 -0.78
C GLU A 142 -20.88 3.42 -1.93
N LEU A 143 -20.46 4.06 -3.03
CA LEU A 143 -19.79 3.38 -4.14
C LEU A 143 -18.49 2.72 -3.72
N ALA A 144 -17.70 3.35 -2.85
CA ALA A 144 -16.48 2.76 -2.31
C ALA A 144 -16.78 1.52 -1.46
N SER A 145 -17.84 1.53 -0.66
CA SER A 145 -18.25 0.38 0.16
C SER A 145 -18.72 -0.80 -0.69
N VAL A 146 -19.47 -0.54 -1.76
CA VAL A 146 -19.88 -1.57 -2.75
C VAL A 146 -18.66 -2.16 -3.47
N LEU A 147 -17.69 -1.31 -3.85
CA LEU A 147 -16.44 -1.76 -4.46
C LEU A 147 -15.65 -2.68 -3.51
N LEU A 148 -15.52 -2.30 -2.24
CA LEU A 148 -14.85 -3.13 -1.22
C LEU A 148 -15.56 -4.48 -1.07
N LEU A 149 -16.90 -4.50 -1.02
CA LEU A 149 -17.67 -5.75 -0.96
C LEU A 149 -17.40 -6.64 -2.19
N ALA A 150 -17.42 -6.05 -3.39
CA ALA A 150 -17.16 -6.78 -4.62
C ALA A 150 -15.74 -7.39 -4.65
N VAL A 151 -14.73 -6.63 -4.20
CA VAL A 151 -13.35 -7.09 -4.10
C VAL A 151 -13.23 -8.22 -3.07
N MET A 152 -13.88 -8.11 -1.91
CA MET A 152 -13.88 -9.17 -0.90
C MET A 152 -14.51 -10.48 -1.41
N ILE A 153 -15.65 -10.39 -2.11
CA ILE A 153 -16.30 -11.56 -2.72
C ILE A 153 -15.39 -12.17 -3.79
N GLY A 154 -14.79 -11.33 -4.65
CA GLY A 154 -13.83 -11.77 -5.68
C GLY A 154 -12.62 -12.47 -5.09
N ALA A 155 -12.02 -11.91 -4.05
CA ALA A 155 -10.88 -12.50 -3.34
C ALA A 155 -11.26 -13.85 -2.69
N ALA A 156 -12.40 -13.93 -2.03
CA ALA A 156 -12.91 -15.17 -1.43
C ALA A 156 -13.16 -16.25 -2.48
N TYR A 157 -13.71 -15.88 -3.64
CA TYR A 157 -13.92 -16.79 -4.76
C TYR A 157 -12.61 -17.33 -5.33
N LEU A 158 -11.60 -16.48 -5.50
CA LEU A 158 -10.27 -16.87 -5.98
C LEU A 158 -9.51 -17.72 -4.96
N ALA A 159 -9.66 -17.43 -3.66
CA ALA A 159 -9.04 -18.20 -2.59
C ALA A 159 -9.66 -19.60 -2.42
N LYS A 160 -10.90 -19.80 -2.87
CA LYS A 160 -11.55 -21.11 -2.87
C LYS A 160 -10.87 -22.04 -3.85
N GLY A 161 -9.93 -22.85 -3.36
CA GLY A 161 -9.22 -23.84 -4.17
C GLY A 161 -10.20 -24.77 -4.90
N ARG A 162 -9.95 -25.04 -6.17
CA ARG A 162 -10.66 -26.12 -6.88
C ARG A 162 -10.35 -27.42 -6.14
N ARG A 163 -11.35 -28.05 -5.52
CA ARG A 163 -11.21 -29.43 -5.02
C ARG A 163 -10.73 -30.28 -6.18
N ARG A 164 -9.59 -30.93 -6.01
CA ARG A 164 -9.06 -31.85 -7.03
C ARG A 164 -10.06 -32.98 -7.25
N PRO A 165 -10.16 -33.50 -8.47
CA PRO A 165 -11.01 -34.70 -8.73
C PRO A 165 -10.67 -35.88 -7.81
N GLU A 166 -9.41 -36.02 -7.43
CA GLU A 166 -8.91 -37.03 -6.49
C GLU A 166 -9.55 -36.92 -5.09
N ASP A 167 -9.71 -35.69 -4.57
CA ASP A 167 -10.32 -35.48 -3.26
C ASP A 167 -11.79 -35.97 -3.23
N ARG A 168 -12.50 -35.82 -4.36
CA ARG A 168 -13.88 -36.33 -4.49
C ARG A 168 -13.93 -37.85 -4.58
N GLN A 169 -12.93 -38.49 -5.17
CA GLN A 169 -12.85 -39.93 -5.24
C GLN A 169 -12.57 -40.53 -3.85
N VAL A 170 -11.63 -39.95 -3.11
CA VAL A 170 -11.32 -40.37 -1.73
C VAL A 170 -12.53 -40.18 -0.80
N GLU A 171 -13.25 -39.06 -0.86
CA GLU A 171 -14.47 -38.83 -0.10
C GLU A 171 -15.58 -39.86 -0.48
N ALA A 172 -15.69 -40.21 -1.77
CA ALA A 172 -16.64 -41.19 -2.24
C ALA A 172 -16.30 -42.64 -1.75
N GLU A 173 -15.02 -42.99 -1.74
CA GLU A 173 -14.54 -44.28 -1.20
C GLU A 173 -14.75 -44.38 0.31
N LEU A 174 -14.37 -43.34 1.05
CA LEU A 174 -14.61 -43.29 2.50
C LEU A 174 -16.09 -43.39 2.85
N SER A 175 -16.95 -42.74 2.08
CA SER A 175 -18.40 -42.79 2.28
C SER A 175 -18.98 -44.18 1.95
N ARG A 176 -18.40 -44.93 1.01
CA ARG A 176 -18.78 -46.30 0.68
C ARG A 176 -18.33 -47.27 1.76
N GLU A 177 -17.13 -47.12 2.30
CA GLU A 177 -16.63 -47.92 3.40
C GLU A 177 -17.46 -47.72 4.68
N ALA A 178 -17.78 -46.45 5.03
CA ALA A 178 -18.62 -46.17 6.19
C ALA A 178 -19.99 -46.83 6.11
N ARG A 179 -20.59 -46.98 4.92
CA ARG A 179 -21.85 -47.68 4.70
C ARG A 179 -21.76 -49.19 4.79
N ARG A 180 -20.55 -49.77 4.74
CA ARG A 180 -20.35 -51.22 4.89
C ARG A 180 -20.39 -51.69 6.35
N TRP A 181 -20.20 -50.72 7.27
CA TRP A 181 -20.15 -51.01 8.70
C TRP A 181 -21.44 -50.63 9.45
N THR A 182 -22.44 -50.06 8.77
CA THR A 182 -23.80 -49.79 9.27
C THR A 182 -24.79 -50.77 8.66
#